data_cfc202fcf2e12e1d83fe09a1aae726af
#
_entry.id   cfc202fcf2e12e1d83fe09a1aae726af
#
_cell.length_a   1.000
_cell.length_b   1.000
_cell.length_c   1.000
_cell.angle_alpha   90.00
_cell.angle_beta   90.00
_cell.angle_gamma   90.00
#
_symmetry.space_group_name_H-M   'P 1'
#
loop_
_entity.id
_entity.type
_entity.pdbx_description
1 polymer ?
#
loop_
_entity_poly.entity_id
_entity_poly.type
_entity_poly.pdbx_seq_one_letter_code
_entity_poly.pdbx_strand_id
1 'polypeptide(L)'
;PAIARVIETETGIPAFSVPTNGMNDYVYGAGIALEEIAKRFVREPDRQENRDPSSRTVNLLGVTPLDFGPQKNAETLKENLQKYGWQVMSVWAMGDDLKTLQRSAEADVNLVVSAVGLRVAKILWEKYKIPYVIGTPNDWLAEDISNALERAATRQAEPAVVYLQNRMQQEADITLVGEPVTMGSLAAGIEKRYGRAARVLCPLKECADLLGEKDKMVLGEEAMEEALKSAGIIVADPLYRPICPGDSIFYELPHVAFSGRIYF
;
A
#
# COMPACT_ATOMS: atom_id res chain seq x y z
N PRO A 1 28.37 2.67 1.18
CA PRO A 1 28.71 3.34 2.47
C PRO A 1 29.82 4.40 2.32
N ALA A 2 30.89 4.13 1.52
CA ALA A 2 32.01 5.07 1.39
C ALA A 2 31.60 6.39 0.70
N ILE A 3 30.85 6.30 -0.40
CA ILE A 3 30.40 7.48 -1.17
C ILE A 3 29.51 8.40 -0.30
N ALA A 4 28.58 7.85 0.46
CA ALA A 4 27.72 8.66 1.33
C ALA A 4 28.53 9.43 2.37
N ARG A 5 29.55 8.81 3.00
CA ARG A 5 30.44 9.50 3.93
C ARG A 5 31.24 10.64 3.28
N VAL A 6 31.74 10.40 2.07
CA VAL A 6 32.46 11.45 1.32
C VAL A 6 31.54 12.63 1.06
N ILE A 7 30.34 12.40 0.55
CA ILE A 7 29.35 13.45 0.29
C ILE A 7 29.05 14.23 1.59
N GLU A 8 28.78 13.54 2.69
CA GLU A 8 28.46 14.17 3.96
C GLU A 8 29.62 14.99 4.50
N THR A 9 30.86 14.49 4.39
CA THR A 9 32.06 15.20 4.83
C THR A 9 32.33 16.45 4.00
N GLU A 10 32.19 16.35 2.68
CA GLU A 10 32.49 17.46 1.75
C GLU A 10 31.39 18.52 1.69
N THR A 11 30.14 18.16 1.94
CA THR A 11 29.00 19.07 1.77
C THR A 11 28.36 19.52 3.08
N GLY A 12 28.59 18.81 4.18
CA GLY A 12 27.88 19.01 5.44
C GLY A 12 26.40 18.60 5.39
N ILE A 13 25.96 17.97 4.28
CA ILE A 13 24.59 17.52 4.10
C ILE A 13 24.49 16.05 4.51
N PRO A 14 23.54 15.65 5.39
CA PRO A 14 23.34 14.26 5.74
C PRO A 14 23.14 13.39 4.50
N ALA A 15 23.99 12.37 4.35
CA ALA A 15 23.96 11.48 3.21
C ALA A 15 23.94 10.01 3.64
N PHE A 16 23.14 9.21 2.97
CA PHE A 16 23.07 7.77 3.21
C PHE A 16 22.88 7.01 1.91
N SER A 17 23.25 5.73 1.92
CA SER A 17 23.08 4.84 0.79
C SER A 17 22.01 3.80 1.10
N VAL A 18 21.17 3.51 0.10
CA VAL A 18 20.16 2.46 0.17
C VAL A 18 20.64 1.30 -0.72
N PRO A 19 20.75 0.07 -0.20
CA PRO A 19 21.26 -1.07 -0.95
C PRO A 19 20.20 -1.65 -1.89
N THR A 20 19.85 -0.90 -2.93
CA THR A 20 18.97 -1.37 -4.00
C THR A 20 19.77 -2.18 -5.02
N ASN A 21 19.22 -3.31 -5.44
CA ASN A 21 19.79 -4.15 -6.50
C ASN A 21 18.68 -4.71 -7.37
N GLY A 22 19.03 -5.21 -8.56
CA GLY A 22 18.07 -5.77 -9.53
C GLY A 22 17.56 -7.19 -9.19
N MET A 23 17.87 -7.73 -8.01
CA MET A 23 17.45 -9.07 -7.58
C MET A 23 16.09 -9.08 -6.87
N ASN A 24 15.65 -7.93 -6.39
CA ASN A 24 14.39 -7.74 -5.66
C ASN A 24 13.42 -6.91 -6.50
N ASP A 25 12.12 -7.02 -6.16
CA ASP A 25 11.09 -6.21 -6.79
C ASP A 25 11.09 -4.74 -6.28
N TYR A 26 10.22 -3.92 -6.88
CA TYR A 26 10.13 -2.50 -6.54
C TYR A 26 9.61 -2.27 -5.11
N VAL A 27 8.78 -3.17 -4.58
CA VAL A 27 8.25 -3.07 -3.20
C VAL A 27 9.40 -3.11 -2.20
N TYR A 28 10.34 -4.01 -2.41
CA TYR A 28 11.55 -4.07 -1.59
C TYR A 28 12.37 -2.78 -1.71
N GLY A 29 12.70 -2.36 -2.94
CA GLY A 29 13.57 -1.20 -3.19
C GLY A 29 12.98 0.10 -2.64
N ALA A 30 11.73 0.39 -2.96
CA ALA A 30 11.02 1.57 -2.45
C ALA A 30 10.78 1.47 -0.93
N GLY A 31 10.43 0.28 -0.44
CA GLY A 31 10.20 0.05 0.99
C GLY A 31 11.43 0.33 1.85
N ILE A 32 12.62 -0.17 1.47
CA ILE A 32 13.86 0.11 2.22
C ILE A 32 14.28 1.57 2.14
N ALA A 33 13.99 2.27 1.03
CA ALA A 33 14.26 3.70 0.92
C ALA A 33 13.40 4.51 1.90
N LEU A 34 12.10 4.23 1.94
CA LEU A 34 11.17 4.88 2.88
C LEU A 34 11.48 4.51 4.34
N GLU A 35 11.87 3.27 4.61
CA GLU A 35 12.33 2.82 5.92
C GLU A 35 13.53 3.63 6.42
N GLU A 36 14.53 3.85 5.57
CA GLU A 36 15.71 4.67 5.93
C GLU A 36 15.35 6.14 6.15
N ILE A 37 14.40 6.69 5.40
CA ILE A 37 13.85 8.02 5.65
C ILE A 37 13.17 8.06 7.03
N ALA A 38 12.34 7.07 7.34
CA ALA A 38 11.64 7.02 8.62
C ALA A 38 12.61 6.95 9.81
N LYS A 39 13.61 6.08 9.75
CA LYS A 39 14.62 5.92 10.80
C LYS A 39 15.40 7.21 11.09
N ARG A 40 15.70 7.99 10.06
CA ARG A 40 16.59 9.15 10.15
C ARG A 40 15.88 10.45 10.42
N PHE A 41 14.71 10.63 9.89
CA PHE A 41 14.06 11.94 9.83
C PHE A 41 12.80 12.06 10.66
N VAL A 42 12.07 10.98 10.96
CA VAL A 42 10.91 11.05 11.86
C VAL A 42 11.40 11.40 13.27
N ARG A 43 10.81 12.44 13.84
CA ARG A 43 11.16 12.98 15.14
C ARG A 43 10.25 12.44 16.24
N GLU A 44 10.71 12.52 17.49
CA GLU A 44 9.83 12.31 18.63
C GLU A 44 8.66 13.27 18.56
N PRO A 45 7.42 12.78 18.85
CA PRO A 45 6.24 13.63 18.82
C PRO A 45 6.40 14.78 19.80
N ASP A 46 6.14 15.99 19.34
CA ASP A 46 5.99 17.13 20.23
C ASP A 46 4.64 16.95 20.94
N ARG A 47 4.69 16.51 22.19
CA ARG A 47 3.50 16.33 23.03
C ARG A 47 2.93 17.70 23.39
N GLN A 48 2.24 18.31 22.45
CA GLN A 48 1.48 19.51 22.74
C GLN A 48 0.34 19.14 23.71
N GLU A 49 0.36 19.75 24.88
CA GLU A 49 -0.69 19.60 25.90
C GLU A 49 -2.09 20.00 25.42
N ASN A 50 -2.21 20.60 24.22
CA ASN A 50 -3.43 21.15 23.64
C ASN A 50 -3.91 20.40 22.38
N ARG A 51 -3.62 19.11 22.24
CA ARG A 51 -4.18 18.34 21.12
C ARG A 51 -5.68 18.15 21.37
N ASP A 52 -6.50 18.50 20.37
CA ASP A 52 -7.94 18.23 20.41
C ASP A 52 -8.18 16.70 20.48
N PRO A 53 -8.76 16.19 21.59
CA PRO A 53 -9.02 14.76 21.74
C PRO A 53 -10.00 14.20 20.71
N SER A 54 -10.77 15.05 20.03
CA SER A 54 -11.69 14.66 18.96
C SER A 54 -11.03 14.59 17.58
N SER A 55 -9.81 15.07 17.44
CA SER A 55 -9.03 15.06 16.20
C SER A 55 -8.63 13.62 15.87
N ARG A 56 -9.03 13.15 14.69
CA ARG A 56 -8.66 11.83 14.12
C ARG A 56 -7.62 12.04 13.04
N THR A 57 -6.37 11.70 13.32
CA THR A 57 -5.26 11.90 12.39
C THR A 57 -4.67 10.59 11.89
N VAL A 58 -4.37 10.53 10.60
CA VAL A 58 -3.83 9.34 9.94
C VAL A 58 -2.68 9.69 9.00
N ASN A 59 -1.63 8.87 8.99
CA ASN A 59 -0.63 8.90 7.93
C ASN A 59 -1.00 7.90 6.84
N LEU A 60 -0.83 8.27 5.56
CA LEU A 60 -0.90 7.38 4.41
C LEU A 60 0.50 6.89 4.07
N LEU A 61 0.73 5.60 4.19
CA LEU A 61 2.05 4.98 3.97
C LEU A 61 2.05 4.13 2.69
N GLY A 62 3.03 4.40 1.82
CA GLY A 62 3.21 3.66 0.57
C GLY A 62 2.46 4.25 -0.63
N VAL A 63 2.11 5.53 -0.62
CA VAL A 63 1.50 6.21 -1.77
C VAL A 63 2.57 6.49 -2.82
N THR A 64 3.02 5.46 -3.54
CA THR A 64 4.05 5.62 -4.57
C THR A 64 3.44 5.92 -5.95
N PRO A 65 4.14 6.68 -6.81
CA PRO A 65 3.71 6.81 -8.20
C PRO A 65 3.68 5.48 -8.95
N LEU A 66 4.41 4.47 -8.47
CA LEU A 66 4.46 3.12 -9.04
C LEU A 66 3.13 2.39 -8.88
N ASP A 67 2.48 2.56 -7.71
CA ASP A 67 1.20 1.91 -7.38
C ASP A 67 -0.01 2.78 -7.76
N PHE A 68 0.10 4.09 -7.55
CA PHE A 68 -1.03 5.01 -7.66
C PHE A 68 -0.98 5.93 -8.88
N GLY A 69 0.13 5.94 -9.65
CA GLY A 69 0.25 6.77 -10.85
C GLY A 69 0.24 8.27 -10.53
N PRO A 70 -0.64 9.07 -11.15
CA PRO A 70 -0.59 10.53 -11.02
C PRO A 70 -1.04 11.02 -9.64
N GLN A 71 -0.54 12.20 -9.24
CA GLN A 71 -0.82 12.87 -7.95
C GLN A 71 -2.31 12.95 -7.60
N LYS A 72 -3.19 13.07 -8.58
CA LYS A 72 -4.65 13.11 -8.37
C LYS A 72 -5.16 11.89 -7.61
N ASN A 73 -4.57 10.71 -7.79
CA ASN A 73 -5.00 9.50 -7.09
C ASN A 73 -4.67 9.56 -5.60
N ALA A 74 -3.55 10.21 -5.21
CA ALA A 74 -3.26 10.47 -3.80
C ALA A 74 -4.30 11.38 -3.16
N GLU A 75 -4.77 12.39 -3.88
CA GLU A 75 -5.86 13.26 -3.38
C GLU A 75 -7.17 12.48 -3.21
N THR A 76 -7.50 11.58 -4.13
CA THR A 76 -8.68 10.71 -3.99
C THR A 76 -8.61 9.83 -2.74
N LEU A 77 -7.43 9.29 -2.39
CA LEU A 77 -7.26 8.53 -1.14
C LEU A 77 -7.54 9.41 0.09
N LYS A 78 -7.05 10.65 0.10
CA LYS A 78 -7.34 11.63 1.17
C LYS A 78 -8.83 11.94 1.26
N GLU A 79 -9.47 12.27 0.13
CA GLU A 79 -10.90 12.58 0.06
C GLU A 79 -11.76 11.43 0.60
N ASN A 80 -11.42 10.19 0.27
CA ASN A 80 -12.14 9.02 0.74
C ASN A 80 -12.07 8.86 2.26
N LEU A 81 -10.96 9.20 2.90
CA LEU A 81 -10.85 9.19 4.36
C LEU A 81 -11.50 10.41 5.01
N GLN A 82 -11.42 11.58 4.39
CA GLN A 82 -12.05 12.81 4.89
C GLN A 82 -13.57 12.69 4.98
N LYS A 83 -14.21 11.93 4.08
CA LYS A 83 -15.65 11.61 4.14
C LYS A 83 -16.08 10.98 5.48
N TYR A 84 -15.13 10.32 6.16
CA TYR A 84 -15.34 9.65 7.46
C TYR A 84 -14.68 10.41 8.63
N GLY A 85 -14.29 11.67 8.42
CA GLY A 85 -13.77 12.54 9.48
C GLY A 85 -12.29 12.35 9.81
N TRP A 86 -11.51 11.63 8.96
CA TRP A 86 -10.08 11.50 9.13
C TRP A 86 -9.33 12.68 8.52
N GLN A 87 -8.42 13.28 9.29
CA GLN A 87 -7.46 14.25 8.80
C GLN A 87 -6.16 13.53 8.42
N VAL A 88 -5.80 13.57 7.13
CA VAL A 88 -4.52 13.03 6.67
C VAL A 88 -3.40 13.98 7.07
N MET A 89 -2.49 13.50 7.91
CA MET A 89 -1.36 14.27 8.45
C MET A 89 -0.15 14.22 7.55
N SER A 90 0.15 13.05 6.98
CA SER A 90 1.25 12.89 6.02
C SER A 90 0.91 11.85 4.95
N VAL A 91 1.50 12.05 3.76
CA VAL A 91 1.42 11.11 2.63
C VAL A 91 2.84 10.72 2.24
N TRP A 92 3.19 9.46 2.47
CA TRP A 92 4.54 8.95 2.25
C TRP A 92 4.72 8.50 0.80
N ALA A 93 5.77 9.05 0.19
CA ALA A 93 6.28 8.87 -1.16
C ALA A 93 5.66 9.77 -2.24
N MET A 94 4.48 10.35 -2.04
CA MET A 94 3.90 11.23 -3.04
C MET A 94 3.06 12.34 -2.40
N GLY A 95 3.52 13.58 -2.57
CA GLY A 95 2.73 14.76 -2.23
C GLY A 95 3.20 15.59 -1.05
N ASP A 96 3.99 15.03 -0.11
CA ASP A 96 4.46 15.75 1.06
C ASP A 96 5.98 15.99 1.06
N ASP A 97 6.38 17.04 1.73
CA ASP A 97 7.77 17.38 1.96
C ASP A 97 8.37 16.67 3.19
N LEU A 98 9.69 16.73 3.33
CA LEU A 98 10.38 16.09 4.44
C LEU A 98 9.97 16.66 5.81
N LYS A 99 9.56 17.95 5.89
CA LYS A 99 9.14 18.56 7.16
C LYS A 99 7.83 17.94 7.64
N THR A 100 6.90 17.69 6.74
CA THR A 100 5.65 16.98 7.02
C THR A 100 5.94 15.55 7.47
N LEU A 101 6.80 14.82 6.76
CA LEU A 101 7.17 13.45 7.13
C LEU A 101 7.87 13.35 8.49
N GLN A 102 8.65 14.36 8.89
CA GLN A 102 9.30 14.41 10.22
C GLN A 102 8.29 14.36 11.37
N ARG A 103 7.07 14.82 11.16
CA ARG A 103 5.99 14.87 12.15
C ARG A 103 5.09 13.64 12.15
N SER A 104 5.37 12.62 11.35
CA SER A 104 4.52 11.42 11.26
C SER A 104 4.31 10.70 12.59
N ALA A 105 5.21 10.89 13.58
CA ALA A 105 5.03 10.35 14.92
C ALA A 105 3.90 11.00 15.73
N GLU A 106 3.31 12.08 15.25
CA GLU A 106 2.21 12.79 15.91
C GLU A 106 0.82 12.25 15.49
N ALA A 107 0.73 11.36 14.50
CA ALA A 107 -0.55 10.79 14.05
C ALA A 107 -1.11 9.77 15.04
N ASP A 108 -2.44 9.59 15.05
CA ASP A 108 -3.12 8.59 15.90
C ASP A 108 -2.94 7.17 15.38
N VAL A 109 -2.89 7.02 14.05
CA VAL A 109 -2.84 5.73 13.38
C VAL A 109 -2.18 5.86 12.01
N ASN A 110 -1.63 4.77 11.51
CA ASN A 110 -1.08 4.68 10.16
C ASN A 110 -2.01 3.83 9.28
N LEU A 111 -2.17 4.22 8.01
CA LEU A 111 -2.81 3.42 6.99
C LEU A 111 -1.78 3.02 5.91
N VAL A 112 -1.51 1.74 5.80
CA VAL A 112 -0.65 1.16 4.76
C VAL A 112 -1.52 0.92 3.54
N VAL A 113 -1.34 1.72 2.49
CA VAL A 113 -2.17 1.67 1.28
C VAL A 113 -1.56 0.83 0.14
N SER A 114 -0.27 0.52 0.24
CA SER A 114 0.42 -0.49 -0.57
C SER A 114 1.52 -1.15 0.26
N ALA A 115 1.99 -2.33 -0.14
CA ALA A 115 3.03 -3.10 0.57
C ALA A 115 4.33 -2.31 0.78
N VAL A 116 4.62 -1.34 -0.09
CA VAL A 116 5.77 -0.42 0.06
C VAL A 116 5.76 0.32 1.40
N GLY A 117 4.58 0.66 1.93
CA GLY A 117 4.43 1.38 3.20
C GLY A 117 4.64 0.52 4.46
N LEU A 118 4.65 -0.80 4.33
CA LEU A 118 4.64 -1.70 5.49
C LEU A 118 5.89 -1.57 6.38
N ARG A 119 7.07 -1.35 5.77
CA ARG A 119 8.33 -1.17 6.51
C ARG A 119 8.30 0.10 7.37
N VAL A 120 7.76 1.19 6.83
CA VAL A 120 7.56 2.44 7.59
C VAL A 120 6.59 2.23 8.74
N ALA A 121 5.45 1.56 8.49
CA ALA A 121 4.47 1.27 9.52
C ALA A 121 5.06 0.49 10.70
N LYS A 122 5.88 -0.54 10.42
CA LYS A 122 6.59 -1.31 11.45
C LYS A 122 7.54 -0.44 12.27
N ILE A 123 8.33 0.44 11.65
CA ILE A 123 9.21 1.38 12.36
C ILE A 123 8.41 2.33 13.26
N LEU A 124 7.32 2.90 12.76
CA LEU A 124 6.47 3.80 13.53
C LEU A 124 5.78 3.08 14.70
N TRP A 125 5.38 1.83 14.51
CA TRP A 125 4.86 0.99 15.59
C TRP A 125 5.93 0.63 16.64
N GLU A 126 7.08 0.17 16.21
CA GLU A 126 8.15 -0.25 17.12
C GLU A 126 8.68 0.91 17.95
N LYS A 127 8.93 2.06 17.31
CA LYS A 127 9.59 3.20 17.95
C LYS A 127 8.60 4.12 18.69
N TYR A 128 7.45 4.40 18.09
CA TYR A 128 6.51 5.41 18.60
C TYR A 128 5.17 4.83 19.06
N LYS A 129 4.96 3.51 18.92
CA LYS A 129 3.72 2.81 19.28
C LYS A 129 2.48 3.30 18.54
N ILE A 130 2.66 3.82 17.32
CA ILE A 130 1.53 4.22 16.48
C ILE A 130 0.98 2.97 15.80
N PRO A 131 -0.28 2.59 16.07
CA PRO A 131 -0.89 1.42 15.45
C PRO A 131 -1.05 1.61 13.93
N TYR A 132 -1.22 0.52 13.20
CA TYR A 132 -1.46 0.61 11.77
C TYR A 132 -2.50 -0.38 11.27
N VAL A 133 -3.15 0.01 10.18
CA VAL A 133 -4.14 -0.76 9.43
C VAL A 133 -3.64 -0.90 8.00
N ILE A 134 -3.95 -2.02 7.35
CA ILE A 134 -3.52 -2.30 5.97
C ILE A 134 -4.76 -2.39 5.07
N GLY A 135 -4.79 -1.57 4.03
CA GLY A 135 -5.86 -1.52 3.04
C GLY A 135 -5.87 -0.22 2.24
N THR A 136 -6.34 -0.28 1.01
CA THR A 136 -6.47 0.89 0.14
C THR A 136 -7.92 1.41 0.20
N PRO A 137 -8.16 2.67 0.62
CA PRO A 137 -9.50 3.22 0.83
C PRO A 137 -10.17 3.59 -0.51
N ASN A 138 -10.59 2.56 -1.28
CA ASN A 138 -11.46 2.74 -2.44
C ASN A 138 -12.90 3.01 -1.98
N ASP A 139 -13.78 3.48 -2.88
CA ASP A 139 -15.16 3.88 -2.56
C ASP A 139 -15.99 2.79 -1.87
N TRP A 140 -15.67 1.52 -2.07
CA TRP A 140 -16.44 0.41 -1.52
C TRP A 140 -15.91 -0.10 -0.18
N LEU A 141 -14.64 0.17 0.13
CA LEU A 141 -13.95 -0.32 1.32
C LEU A 141 -13.58 0.80 2.32
N ALA A 142 -13.70 2.07 1.94
CA ALA A 142 -13.28 3.20 2.77
C ALA A 142 -13.96 3.25 4.14
N GLU A 143 -15.24 2.86 4.24
CA GLU A 143 -15.96 2.77 5.50
C GLU A 143 -15.39 1.69 6.43
N ASP A 144 -15.12 0.49 5.90
CA ASP A 144 -14.54 -0.60 6.69
C ASP A 144 -13.12 -0.25 7.17
N ILE A 145 -12.34 0.44 6.32
CA ILE A 145 -11.03 0.97 6.67
C ILE A 145 -11.15 2.02 7.77
N SER A 146 -12.08 2.98 7.64
CA SER A 146 -12.33 3.99 8.67
C SER A 146 -12.67 3.37 10.03
N ASN A 147 -13.56 2.37 10.03
CA ASN A 147 -13.91 1.64 11.25
C ASN A 147 -12.72 0.88 11.85
N ALA A 148 -11.84 0.32 11.01
CA ALA A 148 -10.63 -0.35 11.47
C ALA A 148 -9.61 0.65 12.05
N LEU A 149 -9.43 1.80 11.40
CA LEU A 149 -8.58 2.89 11.90
C LEU A 149 -9.05 3.38 13.28
N GLU A 150 -10.37 3.56 13.47
CA GLU A 150 -10.93 3.98 14.75
C GLU A 150 -10.67 2.95 15.85
N ARG A 151 -10.86 1.68 15.56
CA ARG A 151 -10.53 0.60 16.50
C ARG A 151 -9.05 0.57 16.86
N ALA A 152 -8.17 0.72 15.86
CA ALA A 152 -6.73 0.73 16.07
C ALA A 152 -6.29 1.92 16.92
N ALA A 153 -6.76 3.13 16.60
CA ALA A 153 -6.41 4.37 17.32
C ALA A 153 -6.87 4.35 18.79
N THR A 154 -8.03 3.72 19.08
CA THR A 154 -8.61 3.71 20.44
C THR A 154 -8.11 2.59 21.33
N ARG A 155 -7.70 1.44 20.77
CA ARG A 155 -7.40 0.22 21.53
C ARG A 155 -5.93 -0.21 21.46
N GLN A 156 -5.09 0.50 20.72
CA GLN A 156 -3.73 0.05 20.39
C GLN A 156 -3.71 -1.44 19.92
N ALA A 157 -4.68 -1.77 19.07
CA ALA A 157 -4.90 -3.12 18.61
C ALA A 157 -3.74 -3.59 17.70
N GLU A 158 -3.56 -4.92 17.62
CA GLU A 158 -2.65 -5.53 16.67
C GLU A 158 -2.98 -5.10 15.23
N PRO A 159 -1.97 -5.06 14.34
CA PRO A 159 -2.17 -4.68 12.95
C PRO A 159 -3.27 -5.46 12.27
N ALA A 160 -4.17 -4.79 11.56
CA ALA A 160 -5.29 -5.43 10.88
C ALA A 160 -5.20 -5.25 9.36
N VAL A 161 -5.35 -6.36 8.62
CA VAL A 161 -5.48 -6.36 7.16
C VAL A 161 -6.98 -6.36 6.83
N VAL A 162 -7.52 -5.19 6.47
CA VAL A 162 -8.98 -5.00 6.34
C VAL A 162 -9.57 -5.83 5.22
N TYR A 163 -8.92 -5.86 4.07
CA TYR A 163 -9.42 -6.57 2.89
C TYR A 163 -9.36 -8.10 2.99
N LEU A 164 -8.72 -8.65 4.03
CA LEU A 164 -8.75 -10.09 4.32
C LEU A 164 -9.94 -10.48 5.20
N GLN A 165 -10.60 -9.49 5.82
CA GLN A 165 -11.76 -9.74 6.66
C GLN A 165 -13.00 -9.95 5.80
N ASN A 166 -13.82 -10.95 6.17
CA ASN A 166 -15.10 -11.23 5.51
C ASN A 166 -15.03 -11.51 3.99
N ARG A 167 -13.89 -12.07 3.50
CA ARG A 167 -13.79 -12.53 2.11
C ARG A 167 -14.76 -13.69 1.84
N MET A 168 -15.36 -13.70 0.67
CA MET A 168 -16.24 -14.79 0.22
C MET A 168 -15.46 -16.09 0.12
N GLN A 169 -16.06 -17.22 0.54
CA GLN A 169 -15.35 -18.52 0.58
C GLN A 169 -15.52 -19.35 -0.69
N GLN A 170 -16.49 -19.02 -1.55
CA GLN A 170 -16.72 -19.73 -2.81
C GLN A 170 -15.58 -19.51 -3.81
N GLU A 171 -15.56 -20.36 -4.85
CA GLU A 171 -14.62 -20.25 -5.95
C GLU A 171 -14.69 -18.86 -6.61
N ALA A 172 -13.53 -18.34 -7.01
CA ALA A 172 -13.45 -16.98 -7.51
C ALA A 172 -13.90 -16.87 -8.97
N ASP A 173 -14.88 -16.02 -9.20
CA ASP A 173 -15.36 -15.62 -10.54
C ASP A 173 -14.40 -14.63 -11.23
N ILE A 174 -13.73 -13.80 -10.41
CA ILE A 174 -12.90 -12.69 -10.88
C ILE A 174 -11.47 -12.90 -10.39
N THR A 175 -10.51 -12.77 -11.29
CA THR A 175 -9.09 -12.85 -11.00
C THR A 175 -8.45 -11.46 -11.19
N LEU A 176 -7.85 -10.92 -10.13
CA LEU A 176 -7.09 -9.68 -10.17
C LEU A 176 -5.60 -10.00 -10.16
N VAL A 177 -4.80 -9.32 -10.96
CA VAL A 177 -3.34 -9.51 -10.99
C VAL A 177 -2.66 -8.22 -10.55
N GLY A 178 -1.85 -8.28 -9.48
CA GLY A 178 -1.10 -7.10 -9.07
C GLY A 178 -0.61 -7.10 -7.61
N GLU A 179 -0.38 -5.91 -7.10
CA GLU A 179 0.11 -5.65 -5.75
C GLU A 179 -0.96 -6.04 -4.71
N PRO A 180 -0.61 -6.74 -3.62
CA PRO A 180 -1.60 -7.43 -2.79
C PRO A 180 -2.52 -6.49 -2.01
N VAL A 181 -2.05 -5.32 -1.55
CA VAL A 181 -2.89 -4.40 -0.75
C VAL A 181 -3.92 -3.70 -1.63
N THR A 182 -3.49 -3.19 -2.78
CA THR A 182 -4.37 -2.52 -3.74
C THR A 182 -5.36 -3.49 -4.38
N MET A 183 -4.87 -4.64 -4.87
CA MET A 183 -5.72 -5.66 -5.50
C MET A 183 -6.60 -6.38 -4.48
N GLY A 184 -6.08 -6.67 -3.29
CA GLY A 184 -6.87 -7.25 -2.19
C GLY A 184 -8.01 -6.32 -1.75
N SER A 185 -7.73 -5.02 -1.65
CA SER A 185 -8.75 -4.03 -1.33
C SER A 185 -9.80 -3.88 -2.45
N LEU A 186 -9.37 -3.97 -3.71
CA LEU A 186 -10.27 -3.96 -4.85
C LEU A 186 -11.14 -5.24 -4.86
N ALA A 187 -10.53 -6.41 -4.64
CA ALA A 187 -11.24 -7.68 -4.56
C ALA A 187 -12.30 -7.68 -3.46
N ALA A 188 -11.95 -7.24 -2.24
CA ALA A 188 -12.91 -7.12 -1.15
C ALA A 188 -14.04 -6.13 -1.46
N GLY A 189 -13.72 -5.02 -2.11
CA GLY A 189 -14.71 -4.05 -2.59
C GLY A 189 -15.66 -4.63 -3.63
N ILE A 190 -15.15 -5.40 -4.59
CA ILE A 190 -15.96 -6.10 -5.60
C ILE A 190 -16.89 -7.12 -4.93
N GLU A 191 -16.37 -7.93 -4.02
CA GLU A 191 -17.16 -8.91 -3.27
C GLU A 191 -18.30 -8.23 -2.50
N LYS A 192 -17.98 -7.15 -1.78
CA LYS A 192 -18.96 -6.36 -1.00
C LYS A 192 -20.04 -5.72 -1.90
N ARG A 193 -19.64 -5.16 -3.02
CA ARG A 193 -20.52 -4.37 -3.89
C ARG A 193 -21.38 -5.22 -4.82
N TYR A 194 -20.81 -6.31 -5.35
CA TYR A 194 -21.43 -7.09 -6.42
C TYR A 194 -21.77 -8.53 -6.01
N GLY A 195 -21.35 -8.99 -4.83
CA GLY A 195 -21.58 -10.35 -4.36
C GLY A 195 -20.88 -11.41 -5.23
N ARG A 196 -19.77 -11.05 -5.87
CA ARG A 196 -19.00 -11.94 -6.75
C ARG A 196 -17.63 -12.23 -6.15
N ALA A 197 -17.32 -13.50 -5.97
CA ALA A 197 -16.05 -13.92 -5.39
C ALA A 197 -14.86 -13.54 -6.28
N ALA A 198 -13.81 -13.02 -5.65
CA ALA A 198 -12.61 -12.59 -6.33
C ALA A 198 -11.35 -13.23 -5.71
N ARG A 199 -10.27 -13.36 -6.47
CA ARG A 199 -8.94 -13.77 -6.00
C ARG A 199 -7.88 -12.85 -6.54
N VAL A 200 -6.73 -12.80 -5.85
CA VAL A 200 -5.56 -12.03 -6.27
C VAL A 200 -4.43 -12.97 -6.66
N LEU A 201 -3.83 -12.74 -7.82
CA LEU A 201 -2.56 -13.33 -8.23
C LEU A 201 -1.48 -12.25 -8.09
N CYS A 202 -0.57 -12.44 -7.14
CA CYS A 202 0.46 -11.47 -6.81
C CYS A 202 1.79 -11.86 -7.45
N PRO A 203 2.37 -11.03 -8.36
CA PRO A 203 3.65 -11.31 -9.00
C PRO A 203 4.87 -10.86 -8.19
N LEU A 204 4.70 -10.50 -6.91
CA LEU A 204 5.73 -9.93 -6.04
C LEU A 204 6.17 -10.91 -4.95
N LYS A 205 7.48 -10.94 -4.65
CA LYS A 205 8.08 -11.98 -3.77
C LYS A 205 7.82 -11.78 -2.28
N GLU A 206 7.81 -10.54 -1.80
CA GLU A 206 7.81 -10.26 -0.35
C GLU A 206 6.41 -10.00 0.24
N CYS A 207 5.37 -10.51 -0.41
CA CYS A 207 3.99 -10.14 -0.09
C CYS A 207 3.10 -11.30 0.39
N ALA A 208 3.69 -12.45 0.72
CA ALA A 208 2.92 -13.65 1.08
C ALA A 208 1.98 -13.43 2.28
N ASP A 209 2.44 -12.72 3.31
CA ASP A 209 1.67 -12.43 4.52
C ASP A 209 0.47 -11.47 4.29
N LEU A 210 0.39 -10.89 3.10
CA LEU A 210 -0.66 -9.96 2.67
C LEU A 210 -1.71 -10.63 1.77
N LEU A 211 -1.60 -11.93 1.54
CA LEU A 211 -2.49 -12.71 0.68
C LEU A 211 -3.48 -13.52 1.51
N GLY A 212 -4.74 -13.56 1.06
CA GLY A 212 -5.77 -14.40 1.64
C GLY A 212 -5.70 -15.85 1.16
N GLU A 213 -6.56 -16.71 1.70
CA GLU A 213 -6.55 -18.16 1.41
C GLU A 213 -6.73 -18.51 -0.07
N LYS A 214 -7.49 -17.71 -0.82
CA LYS A 214 -7.72 -17.90 -2.26
C LYS A 214 -6.70 -17.20 -3.14
N ASP A 215 -5.95 -16.29 -2.55
CA ASP A 215 -4.96 -15.51 -3.27
C ASP A 215 -3.67 -16.34 -3.43
N LYS A 216 -2.88 -16.05 -4.44
CA LYS A 216 -1.63 -16.77 -4.70
C LYS A 216 -0.51 -15.83 -5.09
N MET A 217 0.67 -16.09 -4.58
CA MET A 217 1.91 -15.54 -5.12
C MET A 217 2.29 -16.35 -6.36
N VAL A 218 2.46 -15.68 -7.51
CA VAL A 218 2.75 -16.31 -8.80
C VAL A 218 3.92 -15.59 -9.45
N LEU A 219 5.07 -16.22 -9.48
CA LEU A 219 6.31 -15.63 -9.97
C LEU A 219 6.68 -16.17 -11.35
N GLY A 220 6.93 -15.25 -12.28
CA GLY A 220 7.30 -15.57 -13.66
C GLY A 220 6.11 -15.73 -14.61
N GLU A 221 6.39 -15.53 -15.88
CA GLU A 221 5.40 -15.46 -16.96
C GLU A 221 4.66 -16.80 -17.15
N GLU A 222 5.40 -17.90 -17.26
CA GLU A 222 4.84 -19.24 -17.47
C GLU A 222 3.89 -19.66 -16.33
N ALA A 223 4.27 -19.36 -15.06
CA ALA A 223 3.43 -19.65 -13.92
C ALA A 223 2.18 -18.76 -13.87
N MET A 224 2.29 -17.51 -14.32
CA MET A 224 1.15 -16.61 -14.42
C MET A 224 0.18 -17.04 -15.52
N GLU A 225 0.69 -17.42 -16.69
CA GLU A 225 -0.11 -17.97 -17.80
C GLU A 225 -0.90 -19.20 -17.33
N GLU A 226 -0.23 -20.15 -16.66
CA GLU A 226 -0.88 -21.34 -16.11
C GLU A 226 -1.98 -20.99 -15.08
N ALA A 227 -1.71 -20.03 -14.19
CA ALA A 227 -2.68 -19.60 -13.17
C ALA A 227 -3.90 -18.87 -13.76
N LEU A 228 -3.75 -18.27 -14.96
CA LEU A 228 -4.82 -17.57 -15.66
C LEU A 228 -5.66 -18.46 -16.57
N LYS A 229 -5.21 -19.68 -16.92
CA LYS A 229 -5.89 -20.57 -17.89
C LYS A 229 -7.39 -20.79 -17.63
N SER A 230 -7.81 -20.82 -16.38
CA SER A 230 -9.21 -21.03 -15.99
C SER A 230 -9.95 -19.74 -15.63
N ALA A 231 -9.32 -18.56 -15.80
CA ALA A 231 -9.92 -17.30 -15.40
C ALA A 231 -10.88 -16.78 -16.47
N GLY A 232 -12.16 -16.67 -16.12
CA GLY A 232 -13.19 -16.12 -17.03
C GLY A 232 -13.21 -14.60 -17.07
N ILE A 233 -12.95 -13.93 -15.93
CA ILE A 233 -12.86 -12.48 -15.82
C ILE A 233 -11.52 -12.13 -15.19
N ILE A 234 -10.77 -11.26 -15.86
CA ILE A 234 -9.42 -10.85 -15.44
C ILE A 234 -9.38 -9.33 -15.34
N VAL A 235 -8.84 -8.82 -14.23
CA VAL A 235 -8.54 -7.41 -14.02
C VAL A 235 -7.03 -7.28 -13.81
N ALA A 236 -6.31 -6.69 -14.74
CA ALA A 236 -4.86 -6.65 -14.73
C ALA A 236 -4.28 -5.50 -15.56
N ASP A 237 -2.98 -5.24 -15.38
CA ASP A 237 -2.25 -4.37 -16.30
C ASP A 237 -2.29 -4.95 -17.73
N PRO A 238 -2.42 -4.11 -18.77
CA PRO A 238 -2.44 -4.56 -20.18
C PRO A 238 -1.26 -5.44 -20.58
N LEU A 239 -0.13 -5.40 -19.85
CA LEU A 239 1.02 -6.28 -20.02
C LEU A 239 0.65 -7.77 -19.97
N TYR A 240 -0.35 -8.13 -19.17
CA TYR A 240 -0.78 -9.53 -19.01
C TYR A 240 -1.72 -10.04 -20.09
N ARG A 241 -2.29 -9.14 -20.91
CA ARG A 241 -3.28 -9.52 -21.93
C ARG A 241 -2.82 -10.61 -22.90
N PRO A 242 -1.54 -10.63 -23.37
CA PRO A 242 -1.07 -11.67 -24.30
C PRO A 242 -1.11 -13.11 -23.78
N ILE A 243 -1.03 -13.27 -22.44
CA ILE A 243 -1.02 -14.59 -21.78
C ILE A 243 -2.39 -14.99 -21.19
N CYS A 244 -3.42 -14.16 -21.42
CA CYS A 244 -4.77 -14.46 -20.96
C CYS A 244 -5.52 -15.36 -21.97
N PRO A 245 -6.48 -16.23 -21.50
CA PRO A 245 -7.33 -16.99 -22.38
C PRO A 245 -8.10 -16.09 -23.37
N GLY A 246 -8.18 -16.52 -24.63
CA GLY A 246 -8.81 -15.73 -25.69
C GLY A 246 -10.32 -15.49 -25.51
N ASP A 247 -10.99 -16.30 -24.72
CA ASP A 247 -12.41 -16.22 -24.34
C ASP A 247 -12.65 -15.50 -23.01
N SER A 248 -11.60 -15.09 -22.32
CA SER A 248 -11.72 -14.34 -21.06
C SER A 248 -12.15 -12.88 -21.30
N ILE A 249 -12.91 -12.34 -20.35
CA ILE A 249 -13.23 -10.91 -20.30
C ILE A 249 -12.09 -10.21 -19.57
N PHE A 250 -11.38 -9.32 -20.26
CA PHE A 250 -10.24 -8.62 -19.73
C PHE A 250 -10.57 -7.14 -19.46
N TYR A 251 -10.43 -6.72 -18.21
CA TYR A 251 -10.51 -5.32 -17.79
C TYR A 251 -9.12 -4.78 -17.55
N GLU A 252 -8.77 -3.72 -18.26
CA GLU A 252 -7.47 -3.07 -18.13
C GLU A 252 -7.41 -2.25 -16.84
N LEU A 253 -6.40 -2.53 -16.03
CA LEU A 253 -6.03 -1.76 -14.85
C LEU A 253 -4.53 -1.46 -14.91
N PRO A 254 -4.14 -0.37 -15.60
CA PRO A 254 -2.74 -0.01 -15.79
C PRO A 254 -2.01 0.19 -14.47
N HIS A 255 -0.80 -0.38 -14.36
CA HIS A 255 0.05 -0.28 -13.19
C HIS A 255 1.48 0.07 -13.58
N VAL A 256 1.95 1.23 -13.14
CA VAL A 256 3.25 1.79 -13.61
C VAL A 256 4.43 0.86 -13.31
N ALA A 257 4.43 0.21 -12.13
CA ALA A 257 5.53 -0.67 -11.76
C ALA A 257 5.63 -1.93 -12.63
N PHE A 258 4.54 -2.39 -13.25
CA PHE A 258 4.54 -3.60 -14.08
C PHE A 258 4.86 -3.30 -15.55
N SER A 259 4.17 -2.34 -16.14
CA SER A 259 4.32 -2.03 -17.56
C SER A 259 5.32 -0.90 -17.85
N GLY A 260 5.70 -0.11 -16.86
CA GLY A 260 6.50 1.10 -17.05
C GLY A 260 5.78 2.18 -17.87
N ARG A 261 4.46 2.06 -18.08
CA ARG A 261 3.66 2.96 -18.90
C ARG A 261 2.69 3.76 -18.04
N ILE A 262 2.62 5.05 -18.32
CA ILE A 262 1.59 5.94 -17.77
C ILE A 262 0.50 6.05 -18.83
N TYR A 263 -0.67 5.57 -18.51
CA TYR A 263 -1.87 5.73 -19.34
C TYR A 263 -2.63 6.96 -18.87
N PHE A 264 -2.84 7.91 -19.77
CA PHE A 264 -3.59 9.14 -19.50
C PHE A 264 -5.03 9.00 -20.00
#